data_1e8ce79b377a15f0a6ad54d23751fd7f
#
_entry.id   1e8ce79b377a15f0a6ad54d23751fd7f
#
_cell.length_a   1.000
_cell.length_b   1.000
_cell.length_c   1.000
_cell.angle_alpha   90.00
_cell.angle_beta   90.00
_cell.angle_gamma   90.00
#
_symmetry.space_group_name_H-M   'P 1'
#
loop_
_entity.id
_entity.type
_entity.pdbx_description
1 polymer ?
#
loop_
_entity_poly.entity_id
_entity_poly.type
_entity_poly.pdbx_seq_one_letter_code
_entity_poly.pdbx_strand_id
1 'polypeptide(L)'
;MFPNINKYFCRHIKITQMKKIFLVLCLMSGILSASAQPKWNAQYQAYIDQHKDLAIEEMLRHRIPASITLAQGLLESGAGMSELVKQANNHFGIKCHDWTGDRTYRNDDSENECFRVYKTAKDSYEDHSKFLLRNRYSRLFALSTTDYKGWAQGLKDCGYATNPQYASRLIGIIELYKLYQYDTATGYDKFMAKHSGNYQPGTTSVKLHPIYKFNDNYYLKARQGDTFHSIAKEVELSARALARANEREVDDVLNAGDIIYLKKKKKRSSAIYKDHPHVVRAGESMYDIAQMYGIRLKWLYKMNSLPADYQIQVGAVLRVY
;
A
#
# COMPACT_ATOMS: atom_id res chain seq x y z
N MET A 1 -42.16 -9.95 75.57
CA MET A 1 -42.56 -10.19 74.19
C MET A 1 -41.76 -9.25 73.30
N PHE A 2 -40.62 -9.72 72.80
CA PHE A 2 -39.73 -8.91 71.94
C PHE A 2 -39.70 -9.55 70.58
N PRO A 3 -40.04 -8.86 69.51
CA PRO A 3 -40.01 -9.41 68.16
C PRO A 3 -38.66 -9.20 67.48
N ASN A 4 -38.10 -10.28 67.04
CA ASN A 4 -37.23 -10.53 65.86
C ASN A 4 -36.43 -9.34 65.25
N ILE A 5 -35.29 -9.04 65.83
CA ILE A 5 -34.25 -8.15 65.24
C ILE A 5 -33.36 -8.93 64.21
N ASN A 6 -33.39 -10.25 64.22
CA ASN A 6 -32.48 -11.07 63.41
C ASN A 6 -32.84 -11.21 61.91
N LYS A 7 -34.07 -10.88 61.52
CA LYS A 7 -34.50 -11.02 60.10
C LYS A 7 -34.09 -9.86 59.21
N TYR A 8 -33.91 -8.68 59.76
CA TYR A 8 -33.47 -7.49 58.99
C TYR A 8 -31.97 -7.44 58.75
N PHE A 9 -31.19 -7.94 59.70
CA PHE A 9 -29.71 -7.93 59.58
C PHE A 9 -29.22 -8.94 58.49
N CYS A 10 -29.85 -10.05 58.35
CA CYS A 10 -29.48 -11.07 57.34
C CYS A 10 -29.87 -10.64 55.91
N ARG A 11 -30.89 -9.80 55.76
CA ARG A 11 -31.33 -9.33 54.43
C ARG A 11 -30.43 -8.22 53.90
N HIS A 12 -29.94 -7.35 54.79
CA HIS A 12 -28.98 -6.26 54.40
C HIS A 12 -27.60 -6.82 54.02
N ILE A 13 -27.10 -7.86 54.69
CA ILE A 13 -25.83 -8.48 54.37
C ILE A 13 -25.87 -9.19 53.03
N LYS A 14 -26.94 -9.89 52.68
CA LYS A 14 -27.13 -10.53 51.37
C LYS A 14 -27.20 -9.54 50.23
N ILE A 15 -27.88 -8.39 50.40
CA ILE A 15 -28.03 -7.38 49.38
C ILE A 15 -26.68 -6.65 49.12
N THR A 16 -25.90 -6.41 50.17
CA THR A 16 -24.60 -5.75 50.08
C THR A 16 -23.55 -6.67 49.43
N GLN A 17 -23.59 -7.98 49.71
CA GLN A 17 -22.74 -8.97 49.07
C GLN A 17 -23.12 -9.17 47.58
N MET A 18 -24.39 -9.20 47.24
CA MET A 18 -24.85 -9.29 45.87
C MET A 18 -24.45 -8.02 45.04
N LYS A 19 -24.55 -6.83 45.64
CA LYS A 19 -24.07 -5.61 44.96
C LYS A 19 -22.58 -5.58 44.74
N LYS A 20 -21.76 -6.10 45.67
CA LYS A 20 -20.30 -6.27 45.48
C LYS A 20 -19.94 -7.30 44.43
N ILE A 21 -20.66 -8.41 44.37
CA ILE A 21 -20.47 -9.46 43.34
C ILE A 21 -20.88 -8.92 41.96
N PHE A 22 -21.98 -8.14 41.88
CA PHE A 22 -22.38 -7.51 40.62
C PHE A 22 -21.40 -6.42 40.15
N LEU A 23 -20.81 -5.66 41.05
CA LEU A 23 -19.80 -4.65 40.75
C LEU A 23 -18.47 -5.31 40.29
N VAL A 24 -18.08 -6.44 40.86
CA VAL A 24 -16.90 -7.20 40.45
C VAL A 24 -17.14 -7.89 39.09
N LEU A 25 -18.35 -8.40 38.84
CA LEU A 25 -18.73 -8.97 37.53
C LEU A 25 -18.78 -7.90 36.43
N CYS A 26 -19.25 -6.68 36.72
CA CYS A 26 -19.20 -5.57 35.77
C CYS A 26 -17.77 -5.05 35.52
N LEU A 27 -16.87 -5.16 36.49
CA LEU A 27 -15.44 -4.82 36.31
C LEU A 27 -14.68 -5.89 35.51
N MET A 28 -15.12 -7.16 35.55
CA MET A 28 -14.51 -8.26 34.79
C MET A 28 -15.01 -8.34 33.33
N SER A 29 -16.18 -7.79 33.02
CA SER A 29 -16.70 -7.72 31.64
C SER A 29 -16.10 -6.58 30.80
N GLY A 30 -15.23 -5.76 31.39
CA GLY A 30 -14.52 -4.65 30.75
C GLY A 30 -13.15 -5.00 30.18
N ILE A 31 -12.78 -6.28 30.07
CA ILE A 31 -11.65 -6.68 29.22
C ILE A 31 -12.15 -6.66 27.78
N LEU A 32 -12.39 -5.46 27.27
CA LEU A 32 -12.34 -5.20 25.84
C LEU A 32 -10.97 -5.74 25.39
N SER A 33 -11.00 -6.80 24.62
CA SER A 33 -9.83 -7.27 23.87
C SER A 33 -9.39 -6.07 23.03
N ALA A 34 -8.48 -5.27 23.57
CA ALA A 34 -7.80 -4.25 22.82
C ALA A 34 -7.07 -4.99 21.71
N SER A 35 -7.70 -5.10 20.56
CA SER A 35 -7.05 -5.53 19.33
C SER A 35 -5.85 -4.61 19.20
N ALA A 36 -4.64 -5.16 19.41
CA ALA A 36 -3.42 -4.40 19.32
C ALA A 36 -3.40 -3.75 17.94
N GLN A 37 -3.52 -2.44 17.90
CA GLN A 37 -3.45 -1.71 16.64
C GLN A 37 -2.09 -2.02 15.98
N PRO A 38 -2.06 -2.29 14.68
CA PRO A 38 -0.80 -2.56 14.00
C PRO A 38 0.15 -1.39 14.21
N LYS A 39 1.37 -1.69 14.69
CA LYS A 39 2.44 -0.68 14.82
C LYS A 39 3.13 -0.51 13.49
N TRP A 40 3.54 0.72 13.20
CA TRP A 40 4.33 1.00 12.01
C TRP A 40 5.63 0.15 11.98
N ASN A 41 5.97 -0.36 10.80
CA ASN A 41 7.11 -1.24 10.59
C ASN A 41 7.84 -0.81 9.29
N ALA A 42 9.15 -0.58 9.39
CA ALA A 42 9.98 -0.16 8.26
C ALA A 42 9.99 -1.17 7.10
N GLN A 43 9.94 -2.46 7.40
CA GLN A 43 9.89 -3.52 6.41
C GLN A 43 8.58 -3.50 5.62
N TYR A 44 7.45 -3.23 6.30
CA TYR A 44 6.15 -3.06 5.65
C TYR A 44 6.17 -1.84 4.73
N GLN A 45 6.76 -0.74 5.18
CA GLN A 45 6.92 0.45 4.33
C GLN A 45 7.79 0.15 3.10
N ALA A 46 8.88 -0.61 3.29
CA ALA A 46 9.73 -1.03 2.18
C ALA A 46 9.00 -1.86 1.13
N TYR A 47 8.16 -2.79 1.58
CA TYR A 47 7.31 -3.59 0.68
C TYR A 47 6.34 -2.70 -0.11
N ILE A 48 5.69 -1.75 0.58
CA ILE A 48 4.80 -0.77 -0.07
C ILE A 48 5.54 0.03 -1.14
N ASP A 49 6.71 0.58 -0.80
CA ASP A 49 7.51 1.38 -1.72
C ASP A 49 7.94 0.59 -2.96
N GLN A 50 8.23 -0.69 -2.79
CA GLN A 50 8.61 -1.59 -3.87
C GLN A 50 7.44 -1.97 -4.79
N HIS A 51 6.23 -2.15 -4.23
CA HIS A 51 5.11 -2.77 -4.97
C HIS A 51 3.94 -1.82 -5.25
N LYS A 52 3.95 -0.58 -4.74
CA LYS A 52 2.84 0.37 -4.92
C LYS A 52 2.47 0.61 -6.38
N ASP A 53 3.48 0.64 -7.26
CA ASP A 53 3.23 0.90 -8.68
C ASP A 53 2.56 -0.29 -9.37
N LEU A 54 2.92 -1.52 -8.99
CA LEU A 54 2.22 -2.73 -9.47
C LEU A 54 0.74 -2.69 -9.05
N ALA A 55 0.47 -2.37 -7.78
CA ALA A 55 -0.90 -2.28 -7.28
C ALA A 55 -1.70 -1.18 -7.99
N ILE A 56 -1.08 -0.03 -8.29
CA ILE A 56 -1.71 1.05 -9.06
C ILE A 56 -1.98 0.62 -10.50
N GLU A 57 -1.03 -0.05 -11.16
CA GLU A 57 -1.23 -0.59 -12.52
C GLU A 57 -2.42 -1.55 -12.57
N GLU A 58 -2.51 -2.45 -11.59
CA GLU A 58 -3.62 -3.40 -11.48
C GLU A 58 -4.96 -2.70 -11.20
N MET A 59 -4.97 -1.68 -10.35
CA MET A 59 -6.17 -0.87 -10.11
C MET A 59 -6.65 -0.18 -11.40
N LEU A 60 -5.74 0.42 -12.16
CA LEU A 60 -6.09 1.11 -13.41
C LEU A 60 -6.61 0.14 -14.47
N ARG A 61 -6.13 -1.11 -14.46
CA ARG A 61 -6.50 -2.16 -15.41
C ARG A 61 -7.80 -2.88 -15.01
N HIS A 62 -7.95 -3.18 -13.72
CA HIS A 62 -8.99 -4.10 -13.22
C HIS A 62 -9.97 -3.46 -12.23
N ARG A 63 -9.79 -2.18 -11.86
CA ARG A 63 -10.65 -1.44 -10.92
C ARG A 63 -10.67 -2.02 -9.50
N ILE A 64 -9.66 -2.77 -9.08
CA ILE A 64 -9.45 -3.21 -7.71
C ILE A 64 -8.64 -2.11 -7.00
N PRO A 65 -9.06 -1.58 -5.83
CA PRO A 65 -8.29 -0.54 -5.14
C PRO A 65 -6.83 -0.93 -4.93
N ALA A 66 -5.90 -0.04 -5.26
CA ALA A 66 -4.47 -0.28 -5.03
C ALA A 66 -4.17 -0.50 -3.54
N SER A 67 -4.87 0.21 -2.66
CA SER A 67 -4.79 0.04 -1.21
C SER A 67 -5.16 -1.37 -0.75
N ILE A 68 -6.19 -1.96 -1.33
CA ILE A 68 -6.62 -3.34 -1.06
C ILE A 68 -5.55 -4.33 -1.50
N THR A 69 -5.09 -4.22 -2.75
CA THR A 69 -4.04 -5.10 -3.31
C THR A 69 -2.77 -5.04 -2.45
N LEU A 70 -2.31 -3.83 -2.07
CA LEU A 70 -1.14 -3.66 -1.20
C LEU A 70 -1.35 -4.25 0.19
N ALA A 71 -2.49 -4.00 0.82
CA ALA A 71 -2.78 -4.51 2.16
C ALA A 71 -2.86 -6.05 2.18
N GLN A 72 -3.46 -6.65 1.15
CA GLN A 72 -3.46 -8.10 0.97
C GLN A 72 -2.05 -8.65 0.77
N GLY A 73 -1.28 -8.06 -0.16
CA GLY A 73 0.10 -8.47 -0.39
C GLY A 73 0.96 -8.40 0.88
N LEU A 74 0.83 -7.33 1.69
CA LEU A 74 1.49 -7.21 3.00
C LEU A 74 1.09 -8.32 3.97
N LEU A 75 -0.22 -8.55 4.08
CA LEU A 75 -0.77 -9.48 5.06
C LEU A 75 -0.44 -10.94 4.72
N GLU A 76 -0.64 -11.33 3.45
CA GLU A 76 -0.50 -12.72 2.99
C GLU A 76 0.98 -13.12 2.83
N SER A 77 1.85 -12.17 2.52
CA SER A 77 3.27 -12.45 2.29
C SER A 77 4.17 -12.18 3.50
N GLY A 78 3.62 -11.65 4.61
CA GLY A 78 4.43 -11.13 5.69
C GLY A 78 5.41 -10.04 5.22
N ALA A 79 4.91 -9.10 4.43
CA ALA A 79 5.71 -8.06 3.77
C ALA A 79 6.84 -8.61 2.88
N GLY A 80 6.53 -9.65 2.12
CA GLY A 80 7.46 -10.29 1.19
C GLY A 80 8.47 -11.23 1.83
N MET A 81 8.36 -11.49 3.13
CA MET A 81 9.33 -12.33 3.86
C MET A 81 8.95 -13.81 3.94
N SER A 82 7.73 -14.17 3.54
CA SER A 82 7.32 -15.57 3.55
C SER A 82 8.17 -16.41 2.60
N GLU A 83 8.38 -17.67 2.97
CA GLU A 83 9.10 -18.63 2.12
C GLU A 83 8.41 -18.80 0.76
N LEU A 84 7.08 -18.67 0.73
CA LEU A 84 6.31 -18.77 -0.52
C LEU A 84 6.66 -17.62 -1.49
N VAL A 85 6.89 -16.41 -0.98
CA VAL A 85 7.35 -15.30 -1.83
C VAL A 85 8.78 -15.54 -2.30
N LYS A 86 9.69 -15.91 -1.41
CA LYS A 86 11.11 -16.11 -1.74
C LYS A 86 11.34 -17.19 -2.80
N GLN A 87 10.58 -18.29 -2.73
CA GLN A 87 10.73 -19.44 -3.59
C GLN A 87 9.85 -19.42 -4.84
N ALA A 88 8.69 -18.78 -4.76
CA ALA A 88 7.64 -18.87 -5.77
C ALA A 88 7.09 -17.51 -6.24
N ASN A 89 7.60 -16.38 -5.77
CA ASN A 89 7.05 -15.04 -6.02
C ASN A 89 5.52 -14.95 -5.78
N ASN A 90 4.95 -15.80 -4.94
CA ASN A 90 3.51 -15.84 -4.68
C ASN A 90 3.18 -14.95 -3.48
N HIS A 91 2.85 -13.69 -3.77
CA HIS A 91 2.61 -12.66 -2.77
C HIS A 91 1.24 -12.75 -2.09
N PHE A 92 0.32 -13.54 -2.61
CA PHE A 92 -1.08 -13.59 -2.15
C PHE A 92 -1.51 -14.98 -1.68
N GLY A 93 -0.59 -15.94 -1.61
CA GLY A 93 -0.91 -17.31 -1.18
C GLY A 93 -1.91 -18.03 -2.12
N ILE A 94 -1.88 -17.73 -3.43
CA ILE A 94 -2.86 -18.32 -4.34
C ILE A 94 -2.54 -19.80 -4.56
N LYS A 95 -3.51 -20.66 -4.21
CA LYS A 95 -3.46 -22.10 -4.40
C LYS A 95 -3.67 -22.48 -5.88
N CYS A 96 -3.22 -23.66 -6.28
CA CYS A 96 -3.21 -24.07 -7.68
C CYS A 96 -4.58 -24.05 -8.37
N HIS A 97 -5.59 -24.63 -7.77
CA HIS A 97 -6.91 -24.83 -8.42
C HIS A 97 -6.75 -25.36 -9.86
N ASP A 98 -7.13 -24.57 -10.84
CA ASP A 98 -7.06 -24.82 -12.29
C ASP A 98 -5.73 -24.37 -12.95
N TRP A 99 -4.70 -24.09 -12.15
CA TRP A 99 -3.41 -23.59 -12.60
C TRP A 99 -2.63 -24.61 -13.42
N THR A 100 -2.17 -24.22 -14.61
CA THR A 100 -1.38 -25.06 -15.52
C THR A 100 0.11 -24.73 -15.53
N GLY A 101 0.53 -23.63 -14.85
CA GLY A 101 1.93 -23.22 -14.71
C GLY A 101 2.69 -24.00 -13.64
N ASP A 102 3.88 -23.50 -13.31
CA ASP A 102 4.76 -24.08 -12.27
C ASP A 102 4.09 -24.10 -10.91
N ARG A 103 4.43 -25.11 -10.09
CA ARG A 103 3.78 -25.41 -8.82
C ARG A 103 4.80 -25.67 -7.72
N THR A 104 4.43 -25.32 -6.50
CA THR A 104 5.13 -25.70 -5.28
C THR A 104 4.16 -26.25 -4.26
N TYR A 105 4.67 -27.05 -3.32
CA TYR A 105 3.84 -27.72 -2.32
C TYR A 105 4.37 -27.40 -0.93
N ARG A 106 3.46 -27.17 0.00
CA ARG A 106 3.77 -26.91 1.41
C ARG A 106 2.58 -27.16 2.31
N ASN A 107 2.86 -27.34 3.60
CA ASN A 107 1.82 -27.42 4.60
C ASN A 107 1.31 -26.01 4.94
N ASP A 108 -0.01 -25.82 4.92
CA ASP A 108 -0.71 -24.60 5.28
C ASP A 108 -1.98 -24.97 6.07
N ASP A 109 -3.20 -24.78 5.56
CA ASP A 109 -4.43 -25.24 6.19
C ASP A 109 -4.53 -26.78 6.24
N SER A 110 -3.87 -27.45 5.28
CA SER A 110 -3.71 -28.90 5.23
C SER A 110 -2.28 -29.28 4.80
N GLU A 111 -1.96 -30.58 4.91
CA GLU A 111 -0.68 -31.09 4.46
C GLU A 111 -0.57 -31.07 2.94
N ASN A 112 0.63 -30.74 2.44
CA ASN A 112 1.01 -30.81 1.01
C ASN A 112 0.09 -30.03 0.07
N GLU A 113 -0.36 -28.84 0.46
CA GLU A 113 -1.17 -27.98 -0.40
C GLU A 113 -0.38 -27.40 -1.57
N CYS A 114 -1.03 -27.32 -2.73
CA CYS A 114 -0.45 -26.83 -3.97
C CYS A 114 -0.61 -25.33 -4.11
N PHE A 115 0.52 -24.61 -4.35
CA PHE A 115 0.55 -23.18 -4.59
C PHE A 115 1.15 -22.86 -5.96
N ARG A 116 0.66 -21.78 -6.58
CA ARG A 116 1.16 -21.28 -7.86
C ARG A 116 2.55 -20.71 -7.72
N VAL A 117 3.40 -20.93 -8.72
CA VAL A 117 4.74 -20.33 -8.84
C VAL A 117 4.71 -19.31 -9.96
N TYR A 118 5.27 -18.12 -9.70
CA TYR A 118 5.37 -17.04 -10.67
C TYR A 118 6.83 -16.70 -10.94
N LYS A 119 7.10 -16.20 -12.15
CA LYS A 119 8.45 -15.75 -12.54
C LYS A 119 8.81 -14.43 -11.87
N THR A 120 7.83 -13.56 -11.65
CA THR A 120 8.02 -12.22 -11.07
C THR A 120 6.89 -11.87 -10.10
N ALA A 121 7.13 -10.88 -9.23
CA ALA A 121 6.08 -10.27 -8.40
C ALA A 121 4.94 -9.72 -9.26
N LYS A 122 5.25 -9.15 -10.44
CA LYS A 122 4.24 -8.61 -11.36
C LYS A 122 3.25 -9.69 -11.80
N ASP A 123 3.73 -10.89 -12.13
CA ASP A 123 2.86 -12.01 -12.54
C ASP A 123 1.92 -12.41 -11.39
N SER A 124 2.42 -12.40 -10.14
CA SER A 124 1.61 -12.67 -8.95
C SER A 124 0.52 -11.62 -8.73
N TYR A 125 0.83 -10.33 -8.92
CA TYR A 125 -0.13 -9.23 -8.79
C TYR A 125 -1.20 -9.29 -9.88
N GLU A 126 -0.80 -9.56 -11.12
CA GLU A 126 -1.73 -9.71 -12.24
C GLU A 126 -2.66 -10.92 -12.05
N ASP A 127 -2.14 -12.05 -11.59
CA ASP A 127 -2.95 -13.24 -11.33
C ASP A 127 -3.89 -13.06 -10.13
N HIS A 128 -3.46 -12.35 -9.09
CA HIS A 128 -4.32 -11.94 -7.99
C HIS A 128 -5.51 -11.10 -8.48
N SER A 129 -5.27 -10.14 -9.37
CA SER A 129 -6.34 -9.36 -9.96
C SER A 129 -7.33 -10.23 -10.73
N LYS A 130 -6.81 -11.15 -11.57
CA LYS A 130 -7.64 -12.15 -12.29
C LYS A 130 -8.42 -13.06 -11.35
N PHE A 131 -7.83 -13.43 -10.21
CA PHE A 131 -8.52 -14.20 -9.18
C PHE A 131 -9.71 -13.46 -8.59
N LEU A 132 -9.60 -12.15 -8.36
CA LEU A 132 -10.69 -11.32 -7.86
C LEU A 132 -11.76 -10.99 -8.92
N LEU A 133 -11.48 -11.20 -10.22
CA LEU A 133 -12.51 -11.08 -11.28
C LEU A 133 -13.48 -12.27 -11.31
N ARG A 134 -13.26 -13.32 -10.52
CA ARG A 134 -14.16 -14.47 -10.45
C ARG A 134 -15.55 -14.06 -9.93
N ASN A 135 -16.61 -14.76 -10.41
CA ASN A 135 -18.01 -14.42 -10.14
C ASN A 135 -18.33 -14.21 -8.65
N ARG A 136 -17.70 -14.98 -7.74
CA ARG A 136 -17.92 -14.83 -6.29
C ARG A 136 -17.60 -13.43 -5.73
N TYR A 137 -16.74 -12.67 -6.42
CA TYR A 137 -16.33 -11.30 -6.04
C TYR A 137 -17.01 -10.22 -6.88
N SER A 138 -17.85 -10.57 -7.86
CA SER A 138 -18.44 -9.63 -8.82
C SER A 138 -19.16 -8.44 -8.19
N ARG A 139 -19.81 -8.63 -7.04
CA ARG A 139 -20.50 -7.58 -6.30
C ARG A 139 -19.57 -6.46 -5.81
N LEU A 140 -18.28 -6.73 -5.63
CA LEU A 140 -17.29 -5.72 -5.19
C LEU A 140 -17.08 -4.63 -6.23
N PHE A 141 -17.23 -4.96 -7.49
CA PHE A 141 -17.03 -4.03 -8.61
C PHE A 141 -18.13 -2.97 -8.77
N ALA A 142 -19.22 -3.08 -7.97
CA ALA A 142 -20.19 -2.01 -7.81
C ALA A 142 -19.72 -0.90 -6.85
N LEU A 143 -18.69 -1.17 -6.02
CA LEU A 143 -18.10 -0.20 -5.12
C LEU A 143 -17.15 0.75 -5.86
N SER A 144 -16.96 1.94 -5.31
CA SER A 144 -15.90 2.84 -5.77
C SER A 144 -14.51 2.24 -5.49
N THR A 145 -13.53 2.51 -6.34
CA THR A 145 -12.13 2.18 -6.06
C THR A 145 -11.56 2.92 -4.85
N THR A 146 -12.21 3.97 -4.39
CA THR A 146 -11.83 4.71 -3.17
C THR A 146 -12.55 4.23 -1.91
N ASP A 147 -13.49 3.27 -2.05
CA ASP A 147 -14.20 2.67 -0.91
C ASP A 147 -13.47 1.41 -0.41
N TYR A 148 -12.24 1.58 0.07
CA TYR A 148 -11.44 0.48 0.60
C TYR A 148 -12.10 -0.24 1.78
N LYS A 149 -12.95 0.44 2.57
CA LYS A 149 -13.67 -0.19 3.70
C LYS A 149 -14.74 -1.17 3.21
N GLY A 150 -15.53 -0.74 2.24
CA GLY A 150 -16.51 -1.60 1.57
C GLY A 150 -15.84 -2.78 0.87
N TRP A 151 -14.70 -2.56 0.20
CA TRP A 151 -13.92 -3.62 -0.43
C TRP A 151 -13.38 -4.63 0.60
N ALA A 152 -12.77 -4.17 1.70
CA ALA A 152 -12.22 -5.05 2.74
C ALA A 152 -13.32 -5.91 3.37
N GLN A 153 -14.47 -5.32 3.72
CA GLN A 153 -15.62 -6.07 4.25
C GLN A 153 -16.17 -7.03 3.21
N GLY A 154 -16.35 -6.58 1.99
CA GLY A 154 -16.88 -7.41 0.91
C GLY A 154 -15.99 -8.61 0.57
N LEU A 155 -14.66 -8.47 0.62
CA LEU A 155 -13.72 -9.59 0.48
C LEU A 155 -13.95 -10.64 1.58
N LYS A 156 -14.10 -10.21 2.83
CA LYS A 156 -14.43 -11.09 3.95
C LYS A 156 -15.77 -11.82 3.72
N ASP A 157 -16.80 -11.08 3.32
CA ASP A 157 -18.14 -11.63 3.08
C ASP A 157 -18.20 -12.56 1.85
N CYS A 158 -17.32 -12.35 0.87
CA CYS A 158 -17.13 -13.27 -0.26
C CYS A 158 -16.28 -14.50 0.10
N GLY A 159 -15.78 -14.60 1.35
CA GLY A 159 -15.00 -15.75 1.81
C GLY A 159 -13.59 -15.78 1.22
N TYR A 160 -12.94 -14.61 1.03
CA TYR A 160 -11.52 -14.56 0.66
C TYR A 160 -10.65 -15.18 1.75
N ALA A 161 -10.97 -14.91 3.00
CA ALA A 161 -10.31 -15.49 4.17
C ALA A 161 -11.32 -15.94 5.23
N THR A 162 -10.97 -17.00 5.97
CA THR A 162 -11.79 -17.55 7.06
C THR A 162 -11.71 -16.70 8.33
N ASN A 163 -10.58 -16.01 8.57
CA ASN A 163 -10.36 -15.20 9.77
C ASN A 163 -11.43 -14.10 9.93
N PRO A 164 -12.19 -14.08 11.06
CA PRO A 164 -13.24 -13.09 11.29
C PRO A 164 -12.71 -11.63 11.33
N GLN A 165 -11.45 -11.44 11.65
CA GLN A 165 -10.80 -10.12 11.73
C GLN A 165 -10.16 -9.68 10.39
N TYR A 166 -10.36 -10.42 9.29
CA TYR A 166 -9.69 -10.13 8.02
C TYR A 166 -9.92 -8.70 7.54
N ALA A 167 -11.18 -8.27 7.48
CA ALA A 167 -11.54 -6.93 7.05
C ALA A 167 -10.91 -5.84 7.93
N SER A 168 -11.00 -5.98 9.26
CA SER A 168 -10.41 -5.00 10.19
C SER A 168 -8.89 -4.95 10.11
N ARG A 169 -8.21 -6.07 9.87
CA ARG A 169 -6.76 -6.12 9.63
C ARG A 169 -6.37 -5.38 8.37
N LEU A 170 -7.07 -5.60 7.25
CA LEU A 170 -6.83 -4.86 6.01
C LEU A 170 -7.04 -3.36 6.21
N ILE A 171 -8.17 -2.95 6.82
CA ILE A 171 -8.47 -1.54 7.10
C ILE A 171 -7.39 -0.93 7.97
N GLY A 172 -6.96 -1.61 9.05
CA GLY A 172 -5.91 -1.14 9.93
C GLY A 172 -4.56 -0.91 9.21
N ILE A 173 -4.17 -1.80 8.32
CA ILE A 173 -2.97 -1.64 7.46
C ILE A 173 -3.15 -0.45 6.51
N ILE A 174 -4.28 -0.36 5.83
CA ILE A 174 -4.57 0.73 4.88
C ILE A 174 -4.53 2.09 5.58
N GLU A 175 -5.11 2.21 6.75
CA GLU A 175 -5.15 3.46 7.51
C GLU A 175 -3.78 3.82 8.11
N LEU A 176 -3.07 2.85 8.68
CA LEU A 176 -1.73 3.05 9.27
C LEU A 176 -0.71 3.56 8.24
N TYR A 177 -0.67 2.94 7.06
CA TYR A 177 0.25 3.30 5.98
C TYR A 177 -0.36 4.28 4.97
N LYS A 178 -1.61 4.74 5.20
CA LYS A 178 -2.37 5.65 4.34
C LYS A 178 -2.40 5.19 2.88
N LEU A 179 -2.56 3.87 2.66
CA LEU A 179 -2.54 3.27 1.32
C LEU A 179 -3.66 3.80 0.42
N TYR A 180 -4.78 4.26 0.99
CA TYR A 180 -5.89 4.88 0.25
C TYR A 180 -5.47 6.07 -0.63
N GLN A 181 -4.30 6.67 -0.39
CA GLN A 181 -3.77 7.72 -1.27
C GLN A 181 -3.50 7.21 -2.68
N TYR A 182 -3.17 5.92 -2.85
CA TYR A 182 -2.89 5.30 -4.14
C TYR A 182 -4.16 5.02 -4.94
N ASP A 183 -5.32 4.93 -4.29
CA ASP A 183 -6.62 4.69 -4.95
C ASP A 183 -7.10 5.87 -5.80
N THR A 184 -6.47 7.03 -5.63
CA THR A 184 -6.73 8.24 -6.44
C THR A 184 -5.82 8.38 -7.65
N ALA A 185 -4.96 7.39 -7.93
CA ALA A 185 -4.12 7.39 -9.12
C ALA A 185 -4.98 7.40 -10.38
N THR A 186 -4.48 8.07 -11.40
CA THR A 186 -5.21 8.33 -12.64
C THR A 186 -4.44 7.73 -13.80
N GLY A 187 -5.09 6.94 -14.65
CA GLY A 187 -4.53 6.51 -15.93
C GLY A 187 -4.31 7.70 -16.87
N TYR A 188 -3.44 7.49 -17.88
CA TYR A 188 -3.04 8.52 -18.83
C TYR A 188 -4.24 9.24 -19.45
N ASP A 189 -5.20 8.51 -20.01
CA ASP A 189 -6.37 9.12 -20.68
C ASP A 189 -7.15 10.06 -19.76
N LYS A 190 -7.39 9.65 -18.53
CA LYS A 190 -8.10 10.45 -17.52
C LYS A 190 -7.30 11.65 -17.07
N PHE A 191 -5.95 11.51 -16.98
CA PHE A 191 -5.06 12.61 -16.68
C PHE A 191 -5.07 13.64 -17.80
N MET A 192 -4.91 13.21 -19.06
CA MET A 192 -4.86 14.10 -20.21
C MET A 192 -6.21 14.80 -20.45
N ALA A 193 -7.34 14.11 -20.33
CA ALA A 193 -8.65 14.71 -20.43
C ALA A 193 -8.89 15.86 -19.44
N LYS A 194 -8.22 15.80 -18.28
CA LYS A 194 -8.31 16.85 -17.25
C LYS A 194 -7.31 18.00 -17.43
N HIS A 195 -6.14 17.74 -18.05
CA HIS A 195 -5.01 18.66 -18.05
C HIS A 195 -4.62 19.17 -19.45
N SER A 196 -5.14 18.55 -20.51
CA SER A 196 -4.95 18.96 -21.89
C SER A 196 -6.29 19.33 -22.52
N GLY A 197 -6.38 20.55 -23.09
CA GLY A 197 -7.61 21.06 -23.70
C GLY A 197 -8.00 20.37 -25.03
N ASN A 198 -7.08 19.63 -25.66
CA ASN A 198 -7.25 19.06 -27.00
C ASN A 198 -7.08 17.54 -27.04
N TYR A 199 -7.01 16.88 -25.88
CA TYR A 199 -6.81 15.43 -25.84
C TYR A 199 -8.04 14.66 -26.33
N GLN A 200 -7.82 13.75 -27.28
CA GLN A 200 -8.86 12.85 -27.84
C GLN A 200 -8.49 11.40 -27.43
N PRO A 201 -9.27 10.75 -26.56
CA PRO A 201 -9.03 9.36 -26.16
C PRO A 201 -9.08 8.41 -27.37
N GLY A 202 -8.15 7.43 -27.40
CA GLY A 202 -8.18 6.35 -28.39
C GLY A 202 -7.60 6.67 -29.77
N THR A 203 -7.03 7.86 -29.99
CA THR A 203 -6.43 8.24 -31.28
C THR A 203 -4.98 7.82 -31.46
N THR A 204 -4.32 7.37 -30.39
CA THR A 204 -2.90 6.98 -30.45
C THR A 204 -2.74 5.47 -30.37
N SER A 205 -2.08 4.89 -31.38
CA SER A 205 -1.65 3.47 -31.40
C SER A 205 -0.43 3.19 -30.47
N VAL A 206 0.10 4.20 -29.82
CA VAL A 206 1.27 4.11 -28.93
C VAL A 206 0.80 3.76 -27.52
N LYS A 207 1.47 2.76 -26.92
CA LYS A 207 1.23 2.38 -25.52
C LYS A 207 1.75 3.49 -24.62
N LEU A 208 0.86 4.34 -24.12
CA LEU A 208 1.16 5.49 -23.29
C LEU A 208 1.64 5.08 -21.90
N HIS A 209 2.38 5.97 -21.22
CA HIS A 209 2.84 5.72 -19.85
C HIS A 209 1.68 5.81 -18.86
N PRO A 210 1.57 4.89 -17.89
CA PRO A 210 0.72 5.10 -16.71
C PRO A 210 1.19 6.35 -15.95
N ILE A 211 0.24 7.18 -15.50
CA ILE A 211 0.53 8.36 -14.69
C ILE A 211 0.09 8.11 -13.27
N TYR A 212 1.04 8.19 -12.36
CA TYR A 212 0.88 7.95 -10.94
C TYR A 212 0.76 9.28 -10.18
N LYS A 213 0.15 9.23 -9.00
CA LYS A 213 0.06 10.40 -8.11
C LYS A 213 0.76 10.10 -6.79
N PHE A 214 1.68 10.97 -6.40
CA PHE A 214 2.34 10.90 -5.10
C PHE A 214 2.76 12.30 -4.63
N ASN A 215 2.67 12.55 -3.32
CA ASN A 215 3.06 13.81 -2.68
C ASN A 215 2.46 15.05 -3.38
N ASP A 216 1.16 14.99 -3.74
CA ASP A 216 0.41 15.98 -4.52
C ASP A 216 1.06 16.36 -5.87
N ASN A 217 1.81 15.45 -6.44
CA ASN A 217 2.41 15.58 -7.76
C ASN A 217 2.04 14.36 -8.61
N TYR A 218 2.22 14.48 -9.92
CA TYR A 218 2.10 13.38 -10.86
C TYR A 218 3.46 12.96 -11.35
N TYR A 219 3.65 11.66 -11.57
CA TYR A 219 4.87 11.12 -12.14
C TYR A 219 4.57 9.93 -13.05
N LEU A 220 5.51 9.59 -13.89
CA LEU A 220 5.54 8.35 -14.65
C LEU A 220 6.89 7.65 -14.43
N LYS A 221 7.01 6.41 -14.89
CA LYS A 221 8.28 5.68 -14.91
C LYS A 221 8.79 5.61 -16.33
N ALA A 222 10.02 6.03 -16.55
CA ALA A 222 10.69 5.93 -17.83
C ALA A 222 10.81 4.45 -18.28
N ARG A 223 10.72 4.23 -19.58
CA ARG A 223 10.93 2.94 -20.23
C ARG A 223 12.29 2.94 -20.91
N GLN A 224 12.74 1.78 -21.31
CA GLN A 224 13.95 1.65 -22.14
C GLN A 224 13.83 2.50 -23.41
N GLY A 225 14.80 3.39 -23.63
CA GLY A 225 14.85 4.27 -24.78
C GLY A 225 14.08 5.60 -24.65
N ASP A 226 13.45 5.85 -23.49
CA ASP A 226 12.86 7.15 -23.23
C ASP A 226 13.89 8.26 -23.07
N THR A 227 13.46 9.47 -23.41
CA THR A 227 14.17 10.72 -23.21
C THR A 227 13.23 11.75 -22.63
N PHE A 228 13.76 12.85 -22.04
CA PHE A 228 12.91 13.96 -21.64
C PHE A 228 12.09 14.54 -22.79
N HIS A 229 12.62 14.47 -24.03
CA HIS A 229 11.89 14.92 -25.22
C HIS A 229 10.72 14.00 -25.58
N SER A 230 10.94 12.67 -25.57
CA SER A 230 9.86 11.72 -25.88
C SER A 230 8.73 11.77 -24.85
N ILE A 231 9.07 11.78 -23.57
CA ILE A 231 8.11 11.87 -22.48
C ILE A 231 7.39 13.23 -22.50
N ALA A 232 8.12 14.34 -22.67
CA ALA A 232 7.52 15.67 -22.70
C ALA A 232 6.50 15.82 -23.85
N LYS A 233 6.81 15.25 -25.01
CA LYS A 233 5.88 15.21 -26.15
C LYS A 233 4.61 14.42 -25.81
N GLU A 234 4.74 13.28 -25.12
CA GLU A 234 3.62 12.44 -24.71
C GLU A 234 2.69 13.17 -23.71
N VAL A 235 3.26 13.88 -22.73
CA VAL A 235 2.49 14.56 -21.67
C VAL A 235 2.22 16.04 -21.95
N GLU A 236 2.48 16.50 -23.18
CA GLU A 236 2.29 17.88 -23.64
C GLU A 236 2.99 18.95 -22.76
N LEU A 237 4.23 18.65 -22.36
CA LEU A 237 5.06 19.54 -21.59
C LEU A 237 6.33 19.95 -22.36
N SER A 238 6.98 21.01 -21.92
CA SER A 238 8.32 21.35 -22.42
C SER A 238 9.36 20.38 -21.86
N ALA A 239 10.22 19.77 -22.71
CA ALA A 239 11.28 18.87 -22.28
C ALA A 239 12.24 19.53 -21.27
N ARG A 240 12.62 20.80 -21.48
CA ARG A 240 13.42 21.57 -20.51
C ARG A 240 12.70 21.81 -19.18
N ALA A 241 11.38 22.05 -19.21
CA ALA A 241 10.61 22.22 -17.99
C ALA A 241 10.48 20.89 -17.23
N LEU A 242 10.30 19.78 -17.95
CA LEU A 242 10.23 18.43 -17.39
C LEU A 242 11.58 18.05 -16.75
N ALA A 243 12.70 18.23 -17.44
CA ALA A 243 14.04 17.98 -16.90
C ALA A 243 14.32 18.79 -15.63
N ARG A 244 14.04 20.10 -15.65
CA ARG A 244 14.17 20.98 -14.47
C ARG A 244 13.28 20.58 -13.30
N ALA A 245 12.06 20.07 -13.56
CA ALA A 245 11.17 19.58 -12.51
C ALA A 245 11.77 18.38 -11.77
N ASN A 246 12.62 17.63 -12.48
CA ASN A 246 13.34 16.45 -11.98
C ASN A 246 14.80 16.75 -11.55
N GLU A 247 15.22 18.02 -11.59
CA GLU A 247 16.59 18.45 -11.23
C GLU A 247 17.65 17.75 -12.08
N ARG A 248 17.37 17.63 -13.40
CA ARG A 248 18.20 17.01 -14.43
C ARG A 248 18.35 17.95 -15.64
N GLU A 249 19.35 17.69 -16.44
CA GLU A 249 19.49 18.33 -17.75
C GLU A 249 18.64 17.61 -18.80
N VAL A 250 18.26 18.32 -19.85
CA VAL A 250 17.33 17.82 -20.86
C VAL A 250 17.87 16.64 -21.68
N ASP A 251 19.19 16.57 -21.80
CA ASP A 251 19.91 15.56 -22.56
C ASP A 251 20.43 14.40 -21.68
N ASP A 252 20.12 14.42 -20.38
CA ASP A 252 20.47 13.32 -19.48
C ASP A 252 19.80 12.01 -19.91
N VAL A 253 20.57 10.92 -19.85
CA VAL A 253 20.10 9.57 -20.15
C VAL A 253 19.12 9.12 -19.07
N LEU A 254 17.94 8.68 -19.47
CA LEU A 254 16.94 8.06 -18.59
C LEU A 254 17.10 6.54 -18.60
N ASN A 255 17.09 5.95 -17.41
CA ASN A 255 17.08 4.50 -17.26
C ASN A 255 15.64 4.00 -17.12
N ALA A 256 15.39 2.76 -17.56
CA ALA A 256 14.10 2.13 -17.35
C ALA A 256 13.79 2.02 -15.84
N GLY A 257 12.62 2.54 -15.44
CA GLY A 257 12.21 2.62 -14.03
C GLY A 257 12.47 3.97 -13.36
N ASP A 258 13.23 4.88 -13.98
CA ASP A 258 13.43 6.23 -13.44
C ASP A 258 12.08 6.92 -13.21
N ILE A 259 11.88 7.48 -12.01
CA ILE A 259 10.69 8.25 -11.66
C ILE A 259 10.80 9.64 -12.26
N ILE A 260 9.85 10.02 -13.12
CA ILE A 260 9.84 11.33 -13.79
C ILE A 260 8.61 12.11 -13.35
N TYR A 261 8.81 13.08 -12.48
CA TYR A 261 7.74 13.97 -12.01
C TYR A 261 7.35 14.99 -13.08
N LEU A 262 6.03 15.15 -13.28
CA LEU A 262 5.47 16.07 -14.29
C LEU A 262 5.46 17.53 -13.83
N LYS A 263 5.60 17.77 -12.53
CA LYS A 263 5.69 19.11 -11.95
C LYS A 263 6.83 19.15 -10.93
N LYS A 264 7.26 20.36 -10.58
CA LYS A 264 8.32 20.57 -9.59
C LYS A 264 8.00 19.84 -8.28
N LYS A 265 8.95 19.07 -7.80
CA LYS A 265 8.89 18.33 -6.54
C LYS A 265 8.76 19.27 -5.33
N LYS A 266 8.24 18.74 -4.22
CA LYS A 266 8.01 19.49 -2.99
C LYS A 266 9.26 19.65 -2.14
N LYS A 267 9.15 20.40 -1.07
CA LYS A 267 10.23 20.58 -0.07
C LYS A 267 10.27 19.43 0.93
N ARG A 268 9.15 18.77 1.15
CA ARG A 268 8.95 17.66 2.09
C ARG A 268 8.11 16.59 1.42
N SER A 269 8.25 15.36 1.87
CA SER A 269 7.40 14.25 1.44
C SER A 269 5.98 14.35 2.02
N SER A 270 5.17 13.35 1.78
CA SER A 270 3.84 13.23 2.40
C SER A 270 3.96 13.14 3.93
N ALA A 271 2.97 13.70 4.64
CA ALA A 271 2.93 13.69 6.10
C ALA A 271 2.92 12.26 6.72
N ILE A 272 2.65 11.24 5.92
CA ILE A 272 2.76 9.84 6.36
C ILE A 272 4.18 9.47 6.81
N TYR A 273 5.19 10.17 6.29
CA TYR A 273 6.61 9.92 6.59
C TYR A 273 7.15 10.85 7.69
N LYS A 274 6.29 11.62 8.39
CA LYS A 274 6.72 12.58 9.41
C LYS A 274 7.59 11.94 10.48
N ASP A 275 7.16 10.76 10.96
CA ASP A 275 7.84 10.03 12.03
C ASP A 275 8.51 8.74 11.51
N HIS A 276 8.68 8.65 10.19
CA HIS A 276 9.18 7.46 9.50
C HIS A 276 10.31 7.84 8.54
N PRO A 277 11.53 7.98 9.05
CA PRO A 277 12.69 8.29 8.23
C PRO A 277 13.04 7.14 7.28
N HIS A 278 13.70 7.47 6.18
CA HIS A 278 14.26 6.50 5.26
C HIS A 278 15.57 5.93 5.80
N VAL A 279 15.72 4.60 5.75
CA VAL A 279 16.99 3.93 6.01
C VAL A 279 17.63 3.58 4.67
N VAL A 280 18.79 4.14 4.41
CA VAL A 280 19.50 3.99 3.14
C VAL A 280 19.87 2.54 2.87
N ARG A 281 19.60 2.07 1.65
CA ARG A 281 19.90 0.71 1.18
C ARG A 281 21.07 0.71 0.21
N ALA A 282 21.64 -0.46 -0.01
CA ALA A 282 22.69 -0.63 -1.02
C ALA A 282 22.18 -0.22 -2.42
N GLY A 283 22.98 0.56 -3.13
CA GLY A 283 22.69 1.04 -4.47
C GLY A 283 21.83 2.31 -4.54
N GLU A 284 21.34 2.85 -3.44
CA GLU A 284 20.59 4.11 -3.43
C GLU A 284 21.52 5.33 -3.38
N SER A 285 21.20 6.35 -4.17
CA SER A 285 21.78 7.68 -4.08
C SER A 285 20.85 8.66 -3.37
N MET A 286 21.37 9.80 -2.92
CA MET A 286 20.55 10.90 -2.39
C MET A 286 19.50 11.37 -3.41
N TYR A 287 19.83 11.32 -4.71
CA TYR A 287 18.91 11.65 -5.78
C TYR A 287 17.76 10.63 -5.89
N ASP A 288 18.06 9.33 -5.87
CA ASP A 288 17.04 8.26 -5.93
C ASP A 288 16.07 8.36 -4.76
N ILE A 289 16.59 8.61 -3.56
CA ILE A 289 15.76 8.82 -2.37
C ILE A 289 14.89 10.08 -2.54
N ALA A 290 15.44 11.17 -3.04
CA ALA A 290 14.67 12.39 -3.29
C ALA A 290 13.56 12.16 -4.34
N GLN A 291 13.84 11.37 -5.40
CA GLN A 291 12.84 10.97 -6.39
C GLN A 291 11.76 10.07 -5.77
N MET A 292 12.15 9.07 -5.00
CA MET A 292 11.23 8.14 -4.33
C MET A 292 10.20 8.88 -3.46
N TYR A 293 10.64 9.90 -2.72
CA TYR A 293 9.79 10.66 -1.80
C TYR A 293 9.17 11.94 -2.41
N GLY A 294 9.38 12.19 -3.70
CA GLY A 294 8.82 13.35 -4.40
C GLY A 294 9.26 14.69 -3.82
N ILE A 295 10.51 14.76 -3.33
CA ILE A 295 11.11 15.94 -2.73
C ILE A 295 12.30 16.43 -3.56
N ARG A 296 12.59 17.73 -3.49
CA ARG A 296 13.76 18.29 -4.15
C ARG A 296 15.02 17.88 -3.42
N LEU A 297 16.04 17.46 -4.15
CA LEU A 297 17.33 16.99 -3.63
C LEU A 297 17.95 17.98 -2.63
N LYS A 298 17.98 19.26 -2.97
CA LYS A 298 18.46 20.33 -2.07
C LYS A 298 17.77 20.32 -0.69
N TRP A 299 16.48 19.97 -0.64
CA TRP A 299 15.72 19.96 0.60
C TRP A 299 15.94 18.67 1.40
N LEU A 300 16.26 17.56 0.74
CA LEU A 300 16.68 16.34 1.41
C LEU A 300 17.99 16.57 2.19
N TYR A 301 18.98 17.21 1.57
CA TYR A 301 20.21 17.62 2.26
C TYR A 301 19.91 18.57 3.43
N LYS A 302 19.13 19.64 3.17
CA LYS A 302 18.85 20.67 4.16
C LYS A 302 18.11 20.13 5.41
N MET A 303 17.10 19.27 5.23
CA MET A 303 16.33 18.74 6.36
C MET A 303 17.13 17.77 7.24
N ASN A 304 18.20 17.21 6.70
CA ASN A 304 19.12 16.32 7.41
C ASN A 304 20.41 17.04 7.87
N SER A 305 20.52 18.35 7.66
CA SER A 305 21.71 19.14 8.00
C SER A 305 23.00 18.59 7.36
N LEU A 306 22.88 18.04 6.14
CA LEU A 306 23.99 17.43 5.40
C LEU A 306 24.61 18.44 4.42
N PRO A 307 25.94 18.42 4.25
CA PRO A 307 26.60 19.21 3.22
C PRO A 307 26.31 18.65 1.81
N ALA A 308 26.52 19.48 0.78
CA ALA A 308 26.19 19.11 -0.60
C ALA A 308 27.05 17.95 -1.16
N ASP A 309 28.22 17.75 -0.59
CA ASP A 309 29.19 16.69 -0.93
C ASP A 309 29.08 15.46 -0.02
N TYR A 310 28.03 15.36 0.78
CA TYR A 310 27.82 14.23 1.67
C TYR A 310 27.81 12.90 0.91
N GLN A 311 28.69 12.00 1.33
CA GLN A 311 28.76 10.64 0.82
C GLN A 311 27.77 9.76 1.58
N ILE A 312 26.74 9.32 0.88
CA ILE A 312 25.69 8.49 1.45
C ILE A 312 26.23 7.12 1.87
N GLN A 313 25.80 6.61 3.02
CA GLN A 313 26.21 5.32 3.55
C GLN A 313 25.00 4.42 3.78
N VAL A 314 25.14 3.14 3.47
CA VAL A 314 24.10 2.13 3.75
C VAL A 314 23.83 2.10 5.25
N GLY A 315 22.55 2.08 5.62
CA GLY A 315 22.09 2.14 7.00
C GLY A 315 21.95 3.55 7.57
N ALA A 316 22.40 4.60 6.86
CA ALA A 316 22.15 5.97 7.30
C ALA A 316 20.64 6.26 7.36
N VAL A 317 20.22 7.02 8.36
CA VAL A 317 18.80 7.36 8.60
C VAL A 317 18.54 8.79 8.13
N LEU A 318 17.69 8.96 7.14
CA LEU A 318 17.38 10.24 6.52
C LEU A 318 15.94 10.65 6.76
N ARG A 319 15.72 11.83 7.32
CA ARG A 319 14.40 12.46 7.38
C ARG A 319 13.98 12.86 5.97
N VAL A 320 12.71 12.60 5.65
CA VAL A 320 12.11 12.90 4.34
C VAL A 320 10.88 13.81 4.44
N TYR A 321 10.50 14.15 5.69
CA TYR A 321 9.41 15.07 6.00
C TYR A 321 9.84 16.20 6.94
#